data_3de6c97e44c58239c468c3ae3fc0cea5
#
_entry.id   3de6c97e44c58239c468c3ae3fc0cea5
#
_cell.length_a   1.000
_cell.length_b   1.000
_cell.length_c   1.000
_cell.angle_alpha   90.00
_cell.angle_beta   90.00
_cell.angle_gamma   90.00
#
_symmetry.space_group_name_H-M   'P 1'
#
loop_
_entity.id
_entity.type
_entity.pdbx_description
1 polymer ?
#
loop_
_entity_poly.entity_id
_entity_poly.type
_entity_poly.pdbx_seq_one_letter_code
_entity_poly.pdbx_strand_id
1 'polypeptide(L)'
;SMEVEYKMMNKERYIGIMSGTSLDGVDVVLCEIDDVECKLLSALEYPISLELKADILKIIEEESSVEHLGQLDHRLGLLFTQAVGALLIRENIDVNSIKAIGLHGQTLWHAPTGEYPFSMQLGDPNILTAKTGIPVVADFRRKDVALGGQGAPFAPAFHEFIFSNINNSIAIVNIGGMANITVSDEKLIGYDTGCGNALLDMWIAEHEGSSYDKDGAWAKTGRVDYGLLDRMMSDDYFEQSYPKSTGREKFNKGWLQSHLSGATHNPEDVQRTLLEFTALSISNEVLRFNRDMLILCGGGAKNNFL
;
A
#
# COMPACT_ATOMS: atom_id res chain seq x y z
N SER A 1 -24.15 -41.10 20.30
CA SER A 1 -23.95 -40.38 19.04
C SER A 1 -23.85 -38.90 19.36
N MET A 2 -22.64 -38.38 19.33
CA MET A 2 -22.44 -36.90 19.36
C MET A 2 -22.72 -36.42 17.94
N GLU A 3 -23.87 -35.78 17.73
CA GLU A 3 -24.12 -34.94 16.57
C GLU A 3 -23.24 -33.70 16.72
N VAL A 4 -22.21 -33.63 15.90
CA VAL A 4 -21.48 -32.38 15.68
C VAL A 4 -22.44 -31.52 14.88
N GLU A 5 -23.11 -30.56 15.54
CA GLU A 5 -23.81 -29.48 14.85
C GLU A 5 -22.77 -28.74 14.00
N TYR A 6 -22.76 -29.01 12.72
CA TYR A 6 -22.11 -28.17 11.73
C TYR A 6 -22.86 -26.83 11.76
N LYS A 7 -22.35 -25.89 12.58
CA LYS A 7 -22.75 -24.49 12.53
C LYS A 7 -22.50 -24.05 11.08
N MET A 8 -23.58 -23.93 10.30
CA MET A 8 -23.47 -23.33 8.96
C MET A 8 -22.84 -21.97 9.13
N MET A 9 -21.57 -21.85 8.76
CA MET A 9 -20.85 -20.59 8.83
C MET A 9 -21.49 -19.64 7.82
N ASN A 10 -22.12 -18.59 8.32
CA ASN A 10 -22.77 -17.59 7.48
C ASN A 10 -21.67 -16.82 6.75
N LYS A 11 -21.48 -17.14 5.46
CA LYS A 11 -20.64 -16.36 4.58
C LYS A 11 -21.33 -15.03 4.29
N GLU A 12 -20.66 -13.95 4.63
CA GLU A 12 -21.16 -12.58 4.40
C GLU A 12 -20.31 -11.92 3.32
N ARG A 13 -20.93 -11.02 2.56
CA ARG A 13 -20.26 -10.27 1.48
C ARG A 13 -19.80 -8.92 1.97
N TYR A 14 -18.56 -8.60 1.66
CA TYR A 14 -17.92 -7.35 2.00
C TYR A 14 -17.26 -6.72 0.77
N ILE A 15 -17.21 -5.40 0.74
CA ILE A 15 -16.43 -4.65 -0.24
C ILE A 15 -15.24 -4.03 0.49
N GLY A 16 -14.05 -4.17 -0.09
CA GLY A 16 -12.85 -3.46 0.33
C GLY A 16 -12.46 -2.39 -0.68
N ILE A 17 -12.05 -1.22 -0.19
CA ILE A 17 -11.59 -0.12 -1.04
C ILE A 17 -10.20 0.29 -0.56
N MET A 18 -9.25 0.32 -1.49
CA MET A 18 -7.88 0.77 -1.27
C MET A 18 -7.46 1.76 -2.34
N SER A 19 -6.94 2.91 -1.92
CA SER A 19 -6.20 3.83 -2.78
C SER A 19 -4.77 3.91 -2.27
N GLY A 20 -3.85 3.37 -3.04
CA GLY A 20 -2.44 3.28 -2.66
C GLY A 20 -1.69 4.59 -2.86
N THR A 21 -0.47 4.66 -2.33
CA THR A 21 0.42 5.83 -2.45
C THR A 21 0.94 6.03 -3.88
N SER A 22 0.83 5.04 -4.76
CA SER A 22 1.16 5.14 -6.19
C SER A 22 0.18 6.02 -6.96
N LEU A 23 -1.07 6.17 -6.47
CA LEU A 23 -2.14 6.93 -7.12
C LEU A 23 -2.46 6.44 -8.55
N ASP A 24 -2.31 5.15 -8.81
CA ASP A 24 -2.58 4.57 -10.14
C ASP A 24 -4.08 4.36 -10.35
N GLY A 25 -4.80 3.99 -9.30
CA GLY A 25 -6.23 3.76 -9.30
C GLY A 25 -6.76 3.50 -7.90
N VAL A 26 -8.05 3.30 -7.83
CA VAL A 26 -8.75 2.82 -6.63
C VAL A 26 -9.06 1.34 -6.84
N ASP A 27 -8.47 0.50 -6.01
CA ASP A 27 -8.80 -0.92 -5.98
C ASP A 27 -10.09 -1.15 -5.19
N VAL A 28 -11.04 -1.81 -5.81
CA VAL A 28 -12.29 -2.22 -5.18
C VAL A 28 -12.43 -3.72 -5.32
N VAL A 29 -12.60 -4.42 -4.21
CA VAL A 29 -12.76 -5.87 -4.18
C VAL A 29 -14.09 -6.27 -3.55
N LEU A 30 -14.72 -7.31 -4.09
CA LEU A 30 -15.85 -7.99 -3.48
C LEU A 30 -15.37 -9.34 -2.94
N CYS A 31 -15.53 -9.54 -1.65
CA CYS A 31 -15.16 -10.78 -0.98
C CYS A 31 -16.34 -11.41 -0.26
N GLU A 32 -16.32 -12.72 -0.17
CA GLU A 32 -17.17 -13.50 0.73
C GLU A 32 -16.29 -14.00 1.87
N ILE A 33 -16.65 -13.65 3.11
CA ILE A 33 -15.80 -13.88 4.28
C ILE A 33 -16.63 -14.58 5.34
N ASP A 34 -16.04 -15.59 5.98
CA ASP A 34 -16.48 -16.21 7.21
C ASP A 34 -15.33 -16.27 8.24
N ASP A 35 -15.50 -16.98 9.34
CA ASP A 35 -14.50 -17.07 10.41
C ASP A 35 -13.21 -17.83 10.00
N VAL A 36 -13.18 -18.47 8.84
CA VAL A 36 -12.08 -19.35 8.40
C VAL A 36 -11.50 -18.96 7.07
N GLU A 37 -12.32 -18.39 6.18
CA GLU A 37 -11.97 -18.19 4.78
C GLU A 37 -12.36 -16.79 4.30
N CYS A 38 -11.50 -16.21 3.45
CA CYS A 38 -11.80 -15.05 2.62
C CYS A 38 -11.69 -15.44 1.15
N LYS A 39 -12.82 -15.42 0.45
CA LYS A 39 -12.88 -15.71 -0.98
C LYS A 39 -13.09 -14.44 -1.79
N LEU A 40 -12.12 -14.12 -2.65
CA LEU A 40 -12.28 -13.05 -3.63
C LEU A 40 -13.32 -13.47 -4.68
N LEU A 41 -14.39 -12.69 -4.82
CA LEU A 41 -15.43 -12.90 -5.83
C LEU A 41 -15.19 -12.04 -7.07
N SER A 42 -14.78 -10.79 -6.88
CA SER A 42 -14.49 -9.86 -7.98
C SER A 42 -13.55 -8.75 -7.53
N ALA A 43 -12.83 -8.17 -8.49
CA ALA A 43 -11.97 -7.02 -8.28
C ALA A 43 -12.11 -6.04 -9.45
N LEU A 44 -12.03 -4.76 -9.15
CA LEU A 44 -12.06 -3.66 -10.12
C LEU A 44 -11.01 -2.63 -9.73
N GLU A 45 -10.19 -2.24 -10.67
CA GLU A 45 -9.39 -1.02 -10.57
C GLU A 45 -10.15 0.14 -11.22
N TYR A 46 -10.47 1.17 -10.43
CA TYR A 46 -11.22 2.34 -10.88
C TYR A 46 -10.26 3.53 -11.06
N PRO A 47 -10.26 4.19 -12.23
CA PRO A 47 -9.25 5.21 -12.53
C PRO A 47 -9.39 6.45 -11.64
N ILE A 48 -8.25 7.02 -11.27
CA ILE A 48 -8.14 8.36 -10.69
C ILE A 48 -7.83 9.33 -11.84
N SER A 49 -8.58 10.42 -11.93
CA SER A 49 -8.30 11.44 -12.96
C SER A 49 -6.94 12.09 -12.73
N LEU A 50 -6.28 12.49 -13.81
CA LEU A 50 -4.98 13.19 -13.74
C LEU A 50 -5.07 14.46 -12.90
N GLU A 51 -6.19 15.20 -12.99
CA GLU A 51 -6.44 16.40 -12.18
C GLU A 51 -6.49 16.06 -10.69
N LEU A 52 -7.25 15.03 -10.29
CA LEU A 52 -7.36 14.62 -8.89
C LEU A 52 -6.03 14.08 -8.35
N LYS A 53 -5.29 13.32 -9.17
CA LYS A 53 -3.93 12.86 -8.83
C LYS A 53 -2.98 14.03 -8.58
N ALA A 54 -2.98 15.03 -9.46
CA ALA A 54 -2.15 16.22 -9.30
C ALA A 54 -2.54 17.00 -8.03
N ASP A 55 -3.82 17.10 -7.72
CA ASP A 55 -4.33 17.78 -6.54
C ASP A 55 -3.93 17.09 -5.24
N ILE A 56 -3.98 15.77 -5.20
CA ILE A 56 -3.50 14.96 -4.07
C ILE A 56 -1.98 15.19 -3.85
N LEU A 57 -1.18 15.09 -4.92
CA LEU A 57 0.27 15.27 -4.84
C LEU A 57 0.63 16.68 -4.38
N LYS A 58 -0.08 17.70 -4.87
CA LYS A 58 0.12 19.07 -4.45
C LYS A 58 -0.09 19.26 -2.93
N ILE A 59 -1.13 18.66 -2.37
CA ILE A 59 -1.40 18.73 -0.92
C ILE A 59 -0.31 18.03 -0.11
N ILE A 60 0.24 16.92 -0.61
CA ILE A 60 1.30 16.17 0.06
C ILE A 60 2.64 16.95 0.05
N GLU A 61 2.93 17.66 -1.04
CA GLU A 61 4.23 18.29 -1.29
C GLU A 61 4.28 19.77 -0.90
N GLU A 62 3.13 20.44 -0.81
CA GLU A 62 3.03 21.89 -0.57
C GLU A 62 2.14 22.20 0.64
N GLU A 63 2.24 23.41 1.16
CA GLU A 63 1.27 23.92 2.15
C GLU A 63 -0.12 24.05 1.53
N SER A 64 -1.15 23.61 2.26
CA SER A 64 -2.53 23.63 1.80
C SER A 64 -3.48 24.25 2.82
N SER A 65 -4.63 24.77 2.35
CA SER A 65 -5.66 25.30 3.23
C SER A 65 -6.56 24.18 3.78
N VAL A 66 -7.18 24.45 4.93
CA VAL A 66 -8.20 23.56 5.51
C VAL A 66 -9.40 23.39 4.55
N GLU A 67 -9.76 24.45 3.82
CA GLU A 67 -10.81 24.38 2.80
C GLU A 67 -10.45 23.40 1.69
N HIS A 68 -9.22 23.47 1.18
CA HIS A 68 -8.75 22.57 0.12
C HIS A 68 -8.74 21.11 0.60
N LEU A 69 -8.29 20.84 1.83
CA LEU A 69 -8.35 19.52 2.44
C LEU A 69 -9.79 19.00 2.52
N GLY A 70 -10.73 19.83 2.97
CA GLY A 70 -12.15 19.45 3.06
C GLY A 70 -12.76 19.16 1.69
N GLN A 71 -12.43 19.96 0.67
CA GLN A 71 -12.88 19.72 -0.70
C GLN A 71 -12.30 18.42 -1.28
N LEU A 72 -11.03 18.14 -1.04
CA LEU A 72 -10.40 16.90 -1.48
C LEU A 72 -11.00 15.67 -0.79
N ASP A 73 -11.25 15.74 0.52
CA ASP A 73 -11.91 14.69 1.28
C ASP A 73 -13.28 14.33 0.68
N HIS A 74 -14.08 15.34 0.37
CA HIS A 74 -15.38 15.19 -0.28
C HIS A 74 -15.26 14.57 -1.68
N ARG A 75 -14.35 15.07 -2.52
CA ARG A 75 -14.13 14.56 -3.89
C ARG A 75 -13.67 13.10 -3.89
N LEU A 76 -12.82 12.71 -2.94
CA LEU A 76 -12.40 11.31 -2.76
C LEU A 76 -13.56 10.44 -2.30
N GLY A 77 -14.42 10.92 -1.39
CA GLY A 77 -15.64 10.21 -1.00
C GLY A 77 -16.57 9.93 -2.19
N LEU A 78 -16.72 10.91 -3.10
CA LEU A 78 -17.47 10.72 -4.35
C LEU A 78 -16.80 9.71 -5.29
N LEU A 79 -15.47 9.77 -5.45
CA LEU A 79 -14.72 8.82 -6.26
C LEU A 79 -14.90 7.39 -5.77
N PHE A 80 -14.76 7.16 -4.47
CA PHE A 80 -14.95 5.83 -3.87
C PHE A 80 -16.39 5.33 -4.04
N THR A 81 -17.37 6.22 -3.95
CA THR A 81 -18.78 5.89 -4.23
C THR A 81 -18.97 5.45 -5.68
N GLN A 82 -18.37 6.15 -6.64
CA GLN A 82 -18.42 5.78 -8.05
C GLN A 82 -17.74 4.44 -8.31
N ALA A 83 -16.60 4.18 -7.69
CA ALA A 83 -15.87 2.92 -7.82
C ALA A 83 -16.68 1.72 -7.30
N VAL A 84 -17.33 1.86 -6.14
CA VAL A 84 -18.26 0.84 -5.60
C VAL A 84 -19.44 0.64 -6.54
N GLY A 85 -20.07 1.72 -7.00
CA GLY A 85 -21.19 1.65 -7.95
C GLY A 85 -20.81 0.92 -9.24
N ALA A 86 -19.64 1.19 -9.79
CA ALA A 86 -19.13 0.52 -10.97
C ALA A 86 -18.95 -1.00 -10.76
N LEU A 87 -18.43 -1.43 -9.59
CA LEU A 87 -18.30 -2.84 -9.26
C LEU A 87 -19.67 -3.52 -9.14
N LEU A 88 -20.60 -2.91 -8.38
CA LEU A 88 -21.95 -3.45 -8.18
C LEU A 88 -22.73 -3.60 -9.49
N ILE A 89 -22.63 -2.61 -10.39
CA ILE A 89 -23.26 -2.65 -11.71
C ILE A 89 -22.63 -3.74 -12.57
N ARG A 90 -21.31 -3.79 -12.66
CA ARG A 90 -20.59 -4.76 -13.49
C ARG A 90 -20.93 -6.20 -13.09
N GLU A 91 -21.03 -6.47 -11.80
CA GLU A 91 -21.26 -7.82 -11.27
C GLU A 91 -22.76 -8.11 -11.06
N ASN A 92 -23.64 -7.15 -11.35
CA ASN A 92 -25.10 -7.26 -11.08
C ASN A 92 -25.41 -7.68 -9.65
N ILE A 93 -24.77 -7.00 -8.66
CA ILE A 93 -24.89 -7.30 -7.23
C ILE A 93 -25.96 -6.42 -6.60
N ASP A 94 -26.87 -7.05 -5.86
CA ASP A 94 -27.81 -6.34 -4.99
C ASP A 94 -27.05 -5.69 -3.82
N VAL A 95 -27.19 -4.39 -3.68
CA VAL A 95 -26.60 -3.58 -2.61
C VAL A 95 -26.94 -4.11 -1.21
N ASN A 96 -28.15 -4.67 -1.05
CA ASN A 96 -28.63 -5.22 0.23
C ASN A 96 -27.89 -6.54 0.61
N SER A 97 -27.20 -7.17 -0.34
CA SER A 97 -26.41 -8.36 -0.07
C SER A 97 -25.04 -8.07 0.52
N ILE A 98 -24.65 -6.78 0.58
CA ILE A 98 -23.34 -6.36 1.11
C ILE A 98 -23.48 -5.98 2.58
N LYS A 99 -22.73 -6.66 3.43
CA LYS A 99 -22.75 -6.46 4.89
C LYS A 99 -22.14 -5.11 5.29
N ALA A 100 -20.97 -4.81 4.74
CA ALA A 100 -20.27 -3.56 4.98
C ALA A 100 -19.18 -3.31 3.91
N ILE A 101 -18.75 -2.05 3.86
CA ILE A 101 -17.58 -1.61 3.08
C ILE A 101 -16.45 -1.28 4.03
N GLY A 102 -15.26 -1.84 3.81
CA GLY A 102 -14.02 -1.41 4.43
C GLY A 102 -13.36 -0.34 3.57
N LEU A 103 -13.26 0.89 4.08
CA LEU A 103 -12.66 2.02 3.39
C LEU A 103 -11.34 2.40 4.04
N HIS A 104 -10.24 2.16 3.35
CA HIS A 104 -8.91 2.64 3.78
C HIS A 104 -8.79 4.17 3.59
N GLY A 105 -9.32 4.70 2.49
CA GLY A 105 -9.11 6.08 2.06
C GLY A 105 -7.76 6.27 1.35
N GLN A 106 -7.43 7.53 1.05
CA GLN A 106 -6.17 7.95 0.45
C GLN A 106 -5.24 8.52 1.51
N THR A 107 -4.11 7.90 1.76
CA THR A 107 -3.10 8.42 2.69
C THR A 107 -2.48 9.70 2.14
N LEU A 108 -2.56 10.77 2.92
CA LEU A 108 -1.85 12.03 2.67
C LEU A 108 -0.58 12.12 3.50
N TRP A 109 -0.65 11.74 4.78
CA TRP A 109 0.47 11.87 5.69
C TRP A 109 0.48 10.73 6.71
N HIS A 110 1.66 10.21 6.96
CA HIS A 110 1.87 9.17 7.95
C HIS A 110 3.06 9.54 8.84
N ALA A 111 2.77 9.90 10.09
CA ALA A 111 3.76 10.31 11.08
C ALA A 111 3.49 9.56 12.41
N PRO A 112 3.85 8.26 12.48
CA PRO A 112 3.49 7.41 13.61
C PRO A 112 4.36 7.63 14.86
N THR A 113 5.38 8.48 14.78
CA THR A 113 6.33 8.77 15.85
C THR A 113 6.31 10.26 16.21
N GLY A 114 6.91 10.62 17.34
CA GLY A 114 6.96 12.00 17.83
C GLY A 114 6.00 12.27 18.98
N GLU A 115 5.92 13.52 19.41
CA GLU A 115 5.09 13.94 20.54
C GLU A 115 3.59 13.83 20.24
N TYR A 116 3.19 14.05 18.99
CA TYR A 116 1.80 13.98 18.53
C TYR A 116 1.70 13.07 17.29
N PRO A 117 1.80 11.75 17.47
CA PRO A 117 1.78 10.81 16.35
C PRO A 117 0.40 10.77 15.68
N PHE A 118 0.38 10.69 14.35
CA PHE A 118 -0.86 10.60 13.60
C PHE A 118 -0.67 9.91 12.25
N SER A 119 -1.77 9.52 11.64
CA SER A 119 -1.85 9.08 10.26
C SER A 119 -3.12 9.65 9.64
N MET A 120 -3.03 10.30 8.49
CA MET A 120 -4.14 10.99 7.84
C MET A 120 -4.48 10.31 6.52
N GLN A 121 -5.70 9.79 6.46
CA GLN A 121 -6.33 9.29 5.24
C GLN A 121 -7.57 10.12 4.93
N LEU A 122 -7.75 10.51 3.66
CA LEU A 122 -8.94 11.22 3.19
C LEU A 122 -9.87 10.33 2.36
N GLY A 123 -11.11 10.77 2.25
CA GLY A 123 -12.20 10.12 1.56
C GLY A 123 -13.36 9.89 2.53
N ASP A 124 -14.28 10.86 2.60
CA ASP A 124 -15.38 10.90 3.58
C ASP A 124 -16.26 9.64 3.52
N PRO A 125 -16.23 8.77 4.55
CA PRO A 125 -17.03 7.55 4.60
C PRO A 125 -18.53 7.84 4.69
N ASN A 126 -18.94 9.02 5.18
CA ASN A 126 -20.34 9.39 5.30
C ASN A 126 -20.97 9.58 3.92
N ILE A 127 -20.22 10.12 2.95
CA ILE A 127 -20.69 10.25 1.57
C ILE A 127 -20.96 8.87 0.99
N LEU A 128 -20.02 7.94 1.18
CA LEU A 128 -20.15 6.58 0.69
C LEU A 128 -21.38 5.87 1.29
N THR A 129 -21.56 5.95 2.62
CA THR A 129 -22.72 5.38 3.30
C THR A 129 -24.02 6.05 2.83
N ALA A 130 -24.06 7.38 2.77
CA ALA A 130 -25.27 8.11 2.39
C ALA A 130 -25.74 7.80 0.96
N LYS A 131 -24.78 7.56 0.05
CA LYS A 131 -25.09 7.30 -1.38
C LYS A 131 -25.32 5.82 -1.69
N THR A 132 -24.72 4.90 -0.95
CA THR A 132 -24.87 3.45 -1.21
C THR A 132 -25.89 2.79 -0.30
N GLY A 133 -26.16 3.35 0.89
CA GLY A 133 -26.94 2.72 1.94
C GLY A 133 -26.19 1.59 2.67
N ILE A 134 -24.94 1.30 2.30
CA ILE A 134 -24.13 0.24 2.91
C ILE A 134 -23.35 0.82 4.11
N PRO A 135 -23.31 0.14 5.26
CA PRO A 135 -22.44 0.53 6.38
C PRO A 135 -20.98 0.59 5.96
N VAL A 136 -20.24 1.62 6.40
CA VAL A 136 -18.83 1.81 6.10
C VAL A 136 -18.00 1.74 7.37
N VAL A 137 -16.94 0.92 7.35
CA VAL A 137 -15.91 0.88 8.38
C VAL A 137 -14.67 1.58 7.80
N ALA A 138 -14.20 2.61 8.51
CA ALA A 138 -13.10 3.45 8.06
C ALA A 138 -12.19 3.85 9.23
N ASP A 139 -11.13 4.59 8.92
CA ASP A 139 -10.21 5.16 9.92
C ASP A 139 -9.49 4.09 10.77
N PHE A 140 -8.95 3.09 10.13
CA PHE A 140 -8.30 1.95 10.78
C PHE A 140 -7.02 2.34 11.53
N ARG A 141 -6.23 3.26 10.95
CA ARG A 141 -4.86 3.56 11.38
C ARG A 141 -4.78 4.38 12.66
N ARG A 142 -5.68 5.36 12.83
CA ARG A 142 -5.65 6.25 14.00
C ARG A 142 -5.92 5.52 15.31
N LYS A 143 -6.76 4.48 15.30
CA LYS A 143 -7.01 3.68 16.50
C LYS A 143 -5.76 2.90 16.93
N ASP A 144 -5.03 2.31 15.98
CA ASP A 144 -3.79 1.59 16.25
C ASP A 144 -2.72 2.54 16.83
N VAL A 145 -2.55 3.72 16.21
CA VAL A 145 -1.64 4.77 16.73
C VAL A 145 -2.03 5.20 18.15
N ALA A 146 -3.33 5.37 18.43
CA ALA A 146 -3.82 5.75 19.75
C ALA A 146 -3.55 4.66 20.82
N LEU A 147 -3.43 3.41 20.40
CA LEU A 147 -3.07 2.28 21.27
C LEU A 147 -1.54 2.08 21.39
N GLY A 148 -0.74 2.96 20.80
CA GLY A 148 0.73 2.91 20.83
C GLY A 148 1.36 2.13 19.69
N GLY A 149 0.57 1.73 18.68
CA GLY A 149 1.06 1.10 17.45
C GLY A 149 1.56 2.11 16.43
N GLN A 150 2.07 1.59 15.32
CA GLN A 150 2.61 2.39 14.21
C GLN A 150 1.54 2.80 13.18
N GLY A 151 0.32 2.28 13.29
CA GLY A 151 -0.75 2.50 12.31
C GLY A 151 -0.50 1.89 10.94
N ALA A 152 0.60 1.17 10.75
CA ALA A 152 1.00 0.47 9.53
C ALA A 152 2.10 -0.57 9.86
N PRO A 153 2.23 -1.64 9.04
CA PRO A 153 1.28 -2.11 8.04
C PRO A 153 0.09 -2.89 8.66
N PHE A 154 -1.06 -2.94 7.97
CA PHE A 154 -2.21 -3.78 8.36
C PHE A 154 -2.28 -5.10 7.58
N ALA A 155 -1.62 -5.18 6.44
CA ALA A 155 -1.56 -6.39 5.62
C ALA A 155 -1.12 -7.64 6.40
N PRO A 156 -0.20 -7.59 7.39
CA PRO A 156 0.25 -8.77 8.12
C PRO A 156 -0.88 -9.59 8.76
N ALA A 157 -1.85 -8.95 9.42
CA ALA A 157 -2.97 -9.65 10.05
C ALA A 157 -3.85 -10.38 9.01
N PHE A 158 -4.03 -9.78 7.83
CA PHE A 158 -4.75 -10.41 6.73
C PHE A 158 -3.94 -11.56 6.10
N HIS A 159 -2.64 -11.38 5.93
CA HIS A 159 -1.76 -12.44 5.44
C HIS A 159 -1.77 -13.66 6.38
N GLU A 160 -1.71 -13.46 7.68
CA GLU A 160 -1.83 -14.54 8.65
C GLU A 160 -3.14 -15.29 8.47
N PHE A 161 -4.25 -14.59 8.30
CA PHE A 161 -5.57 -15.20 8.10
C PHE A 161 -5.63 -16.04 6.81
N ILE A 162 -5.22 -15.47 5.65
CA ILE A 162 -5.35 -16.19 4.37
C ILE A 162 -4.33 -17.30 4.15
N PHE A 163 -3.18 -17.25 4.84
CA PHE A 163 -2.11 -18.25 4.72
C PHE A 163 -1.98 -19.16 5.93
N SER A 164 -2.90 -19.09 6.90
CA SER A 164 -2.89 -19.90 8.13
C SER A 164 -2.84 -21.42 7.90
N ASN A 165 -3.31 -21.90 6.74
CA ASN A 165 -3.36 -23.32 6.38
C ASN A 165 -2.10 -23.80 5.64
N ILE A 166 -1.09 -22.96 5.43
CA ILE A 166 0.15 -23.35 4.76
C ILE A 166 1.15 -23.87 5.80
N ASN A 167 1.57 -25.12 5.66
CA ASN A 167 2.48 -25.79 6.61
C ASN A 167 3.96 -25.36 6.52
N ASN A 168 4.32 -24.46 5.59
CA ASN A 168 5.68 -23.99 5.42
C ASN A 168 5.93 -22.72 6.24
N SER A 169 7.16 -22.49 6.68
CA SER A 169 7.54 -21.22 7.27
C SER A 169 7.65 -20.15 6.16
N ILE A 170 6.82 -19.11 6.25
CA ILE A 170 6.60 -18.17 5.14
C ILE A 170 7.04 -16.76 5.55
N ALA A 171 7.70 -16.06 4.60
CA ALA A 171 7.76 -14.61 4.56
C ALA A 171 6.91 -14.11 3.39
N ILE A 172 6.13 -13.07 3.62
CA ILE A 172 5.30 -12.44 2.60
C ILE A 172 5.77 -11.00 2.45
N VAL A 173 6.09 -10.60 1.23
CA VAL A 173 6.51 -9.23 0.91
C VAL A 173 5.51 -8.62 -0.06
N ASN A 174 4.88 -7.54 0.37
CA ASN A 174 4.06 -6.71 -0.51
C ASN A 174 4.90 -5.55 -1.04
N ILE A 175 5.01 -5.44 -2.36
CA ILE A 175 5.78 -4.39 -3.05
C ILE A 175 4.80 -3.43 -3.72
N GLY A 176 4.36 -2.44 -2.95
CA GLY A 176 3.59 -1.29 -3.43
C GLY A 176 4.48 -0.06 -3.63
N GLY A 177 3.97 1.14 -3.39
CA GLY A 177 4.80 2.36 -3.33
C GLY A 177 5.87 2.25 -2.25
N MET A 178 5.47 1.83 -1.03
CA MET A 178 6.36 1.28 -0.01
C MET A 178 6.30 -0.24 -0.03
N ALA A 179 7.34 -0.91 0.44
CA ALA A 179 7.36 -2.35 0.59
C ALA A 179 7.25 -2.74 2.07
N ASN A 180 6.52 -3.81 2.36
CA ASN A 180 6.39 -4.34 3.71
C ASN A 180 6.55 -5.86 3.74
N ILE A 181 7.02 -6.37 4.87
CA ILE A 181 7.21 -7.78 5.13
C ILE A 181 6.24 -8.25 6.22
N THR A 182 5.72 -9.46 6.05
CA THR A 182 4.97 -10.20 7.06
C THR A 182 5.64 -11.53 7.31
N VAL A 183 5.88 -11.84 8.56
CA VAL A 183 6.43 -13.13 9.00
C VAL A 183 5.59 -13.63 10.15
N SER A 184 5.08 -14.87 10.04
CA SER A 184 4.43 -15.56 11.15
C SER A 184 5.48 -16.41 11.88
N ASP A 185 5.65 -16.15 13.15
CA ASP A 185 6.54 -16.86 14.06
C ASP A 185 5.78 -17.16 15.36
N GLU A 186 6.42 -17.16 16.54
CA GLU A 186 5.71 -17.18 17.83
C GLU A 186 4.72 -16.02 17.96
N LYS A 187 5.03 -14.91 17.28
CA LYS A 187 4.16 -13.73 17.11
C LYS A 187 4.15 -13.32 15.66
N LEU A 188 3.04 -12.73 15.23
CA LEU A 188 2.95 -12.08 13.94
C LEU A 188 3.87 -10.84 13.92
N ILE A 189 4.82 -10.83 12.99
CA ILE A 189 5.75 -9.72 12.76
C ILE A 189 5.39 -9.09 11.42
N GLY A 190 5.20 -7.78 11.40
CA GLY A 190 4.96 -7.03 10.18
C GLY A 190 5.49 -5.61 10.29
N TYR A 191 6.21 -5.16 9.26
CA TYR A 191 6.79 -3.81 9.19
C TYR A 191 7.18 -3.43 7.76
N ASP A 192 7.41 -2.14 7.54
CA ASP A 192 7.86 -1.65 6.24
C ASP A 192 9.37 -1.90 6.08
N THR A 193 9.75 -2.49 4.94
CA THR A 193 11.16 -2.74 4.62
C THR A 193 11.86 -1.49 4.08
N GLY A 194 11.10 -0.58 3.48
CA GLY A 194 11.57 0.66 2.87
C GLY A 194 10.73 1.04 1.66
N CYS A 195 11.35 1.76 0.73
CA CYS A 195 10.73 2.13 -0.52
C CYS A 195 10.50 0.90 -1.41
N GLY A 196 9.31 0.78 -1.97
CA GLY A 196 9.00 -0.14 -3.06
C GLY A 196 9.16 0.55 -4.42
N ASN A 197 8.05 0.79 -5.10
CA ASN A 197 8.03 1.39 -6.44
C ASN A 197 7.99 2.93 -6.43
N ALA A 198 7.76 3.59 -5.29
CA ALA A 198 7.46 5.02 -5.29
C ALA A 198 8.55 5.89 -5.93
N LEU A 199 9.82 5.63 -5.64
CA LEU A 199 10.93 6.36 -6.25
C LEU A 199 11.17 5.95 -7.70
N LEU A 200 10.97 4.67 -8.05
CA LEU A 200 11.05 4.17 -9.43
C LEU A 200 10.03 4.83 -10.33
N ASP A 201 8.77 4.86 -9.89
CA ASP A 201 7.66 5.44 -10.65
C ASP A 201 7.80 6.96 -10.78
N MET A 202 8.24 7.62 -9.72
CA MET A 202 8.52 9.05 -9.75
C MET A 202 9.63 9.39 -10.74
N TRP A 203 10.73 8.62 -10.74
CA TRP A 203 11.90 8.91 -11.58
C TRP A 203 11.61 8.67 -13.06
N ILE A 204 10.95 7.57 -13.41
CA ILE A 204 10.56 7.33 -14.81
C ILE A 204 9.52 8.33 -15.29
N ALA A 205 8.58 8.76 -14.43
CA ALA A 205 7.59 9.76 -14.81
C ALA A 205 8.26 11.09 -15.16
N GLU A 206 9.31 11.48 -14.43
CA GLU A 206 10.04 12.73 -14.66
C GLU A 206 10.89 12.68 -15.95
N HIS A 207 11.52 11.55 -16.26
CA HIS A 207 12.48 11.44 -17.36
C HIS A 207 11.92 10.85 -18.65
N GLU A 208 10.96 9.93 -18.54
CA GLU A 208 10.39 9.21 -19.70
C GLU A 208 8.88 9.49 -19.88
N GLY A 209 8.24 10.21 -18.93
CA GLY A 209 6.80 10.49 -19.00
C GLY A 209 5.90 9.27 -18.80
N SER A 210 6.44 8.13 -18.36
CA SER A 210 5.71 6.89 -18.11
C SER A 210 5.31 6.81 -16.64
N SER A 211 4.15 6.21 -16.34
CA SER A 211 3.67 6.08 -14.97
C SER A 211 4.43 5.03 -14.14
N TYR A 212 5.04 4.05 -14.79
CA TYR A 212 5.88 3.02 -14.17
C TYR A 212 6.80 2.36 -15.22
N ASP A 213 7.87 1.70 -14.73
CA ASP A 213 8.83 0.97 -15.56
C ASP A 213 8.37 -0.48 -15.76
N LYS A 214 7.67 -0.73 -16.86
CA LYS A 214 7.13 -2.05 -17.17
C LYS A 214 8.25 -3.09 -17.26
N ASP A 215 8.18 -4.12 -16.40
CA ASP A 215 9.17 -5.21 -16.32
C ASP A 215 10.61 -4.73 -16.09
N GLY A 216 10.79 -3.53 -15.54
CA GLY A 216 12.09 -2.92 -15.35
C GLY A 216 12.87 -2.70 -16.65
N ALA A 217 12.14 -2.50 -17.77
CA ALA A 217 12.75 -2.44 -19.09
C ALA A 217 13.71 -1.27 -19.24
N TRP A 218 13.37 -0.12 -18.67
CA TRP A 218 14.25 1.05 -18.66
C TRP A 218 15.42 0.87 -17.68
N ALA A 219 15.16 0.37 -16.48
CA ALA A 219 16.22 0.07 -15.50
C ALA A 219 17.27 -0.91 -16.07
N LYS A 220 16.88 -1.86 -16.91
CA LYS A 220 17.80 -2.79 -17.58
C LYS A 220 18.82 -2.11 -18.51
N THR A 221 18.51 -0.94 -19.01
CA THR A 221 19.42 -0.18 -19.90
C THR A 221 20.53 0.53 -19.12
N GLY A 222 20.31 0.78 -17.83
CA GLY A 222 21.25 1.44 -16.95
C GLY A 222 22.22 0.50 -16.23
N ARG A 223 23.15 1.08 -15.51
CA ARG A 223 24.13 0.40 -14.65
C ARG A 223 23.95 0.84 -13.21
N VAL A 224 24.20 -0.06 -12.28
CA VAL A 224 24.20 0.27 -10.85
C VAL A 224 25.34 1.23 -10.53
N ASP A 225 25.01 2.39 -9.97
CA ASP A 225 25.96 3.28 -9.29
C ASP A 225 26.07 2.84 -7.84
N TYR A 226 27.09 2.05 -7.53
CA TYR A 226 27.30 1.52 -6.18
C TYR A 226 27.56 2.63 -5.15
N GLY A 227 28.18 3.74 -5.55
CA GLY A 227 28.37 4.86 -4.65
C GLY A 227 27.07 5.55 -4.26
N LEU A 228 26.13 5.69 -5.20
CA LEU A 228 24.77 6.16 -4.93
C LEU A 228 23.99 5.15 -4.08
N LEU A 229 24.08 3.86 -4.43
CA LEU A 229 23.42 2.79 -3.69
C LEU A 229 23.87 2.77 -2.22
N ASP A 230 25.16 2.82 -1.96
CA ASP A 230 25.73 2.82 -0.61
C ASP A 230 25.25 4.04 0.20
N ARG A 231 25.24 5.23 -0.42
CA ARG A 231 24.70 6.43 0.25
C ARG A 231 23.21 6.29 0.62
N MET A 232 22.39 5.75 -0.28
CA MET A 232 20.97 5.52 -0.02
C MET A 232 20.75 4.47 1.07
N MET A 233 21.52 3.38 1.04
CA MET A 233 21.43 2.29 2.03
C MET A 233 22.00 2.69 3.40
N SER A 234 22.77 3.77 3.51
CA SER A 234 23.26 4.31 4.79
C SER A 234 22.23 5.18 5.54
N ASP A 235 21.00 5.32 5.03
CA ASP A 235 19.93 6.02 5.74
C ASP A 235 19.60 5.29 7.05
N ASP A 236 19.44 6.06 8.14
CA ASP A 236 19.17 5.55 9.50
C ASP A 236 17.95 4.62 9.59
N TYR A 237 17.02 4.73 8.62
CA TYR A 237 15.86 3.85 8.56
C TYR A 237 16.25 2.36 8.46
N PHE A 238 17.30 2.04 7.72
CA PHE A 238 17.72 0.65 7.50
C PHE A 238 18.46 0.05 8.69
N GLU A 239 18.94 0.88 9.60
CA GLU A 239 19.56 0.43 10.86
C GLU A 239 18.50 0.15 11.95
N GLN A 240 17.28 0.66 11.79
CA GLN A 240 16.20 0.48 12.78
C GLN A 240 15.75 -0.97 12.87
N SER A 241 15.50 -1.41 14.10
CA SER A 241 14.78 -2.67 14.36
C SER A 241 13.28 -2.50 14.13
N TYR A 242 12.59 -3.62 13.88
CA TYR A 242 11.12 -3.60 13.89
C TYR A 242 10.58 -3.50 15.33
N PRO A 243 9.36 -2.92 15.54
CA PRO A 243 8.45 -2.41 14.52
C PRO A 243 8.92 -1.07 13.93
N LYS A 244 8.82 -0.92 12.61
CA LYS A 244 9.11 0.33 11.90
C LYS A 244 8.15 0.51 10.72
N SER A 245 7.86 1.75 10.36
CA SER A 245 7.04 2.10 9.20
C SER A 245 7.58 3.35 8.51
N THR A 246 7.26 3.51 7.25
CA THR A 246 7.71 4.63 6.43
C THR A 246 6.71 4.97 5.33
N GLY A 247 6.92 6.08 4.63
CA GLY A 247 6.04 6.53 3.56
C GLY A 247 6.74 7.54 2.63
N ARG A 248 5.95 8.17 1.77
CA ARG A 248 6.43 9.19 0.84
C ARG A 248 6.93 10.45 1.53
N GLU A 249 6.52 10.71 2.77
CA GLU A 249 7.03 11.80 3.59
C GLU A 249 8.54 11.67 3.83
N LYS A 250 9.07 10.44 3.83
CA LYS A 250 10.50 10.15 3.94
C LYS A 250 11.14 9.90 2.58
N PHE A 251 10.66 8.89 1.85
CA PHE A 251 11.22 8.49 0.55
C PHE A 251 10.53 9.24 -0.59
N ASN A 252 11.02 10.42 -0.89
CA ASN A 252 10.47 11.36 -1.88
C ASN A 252 11.56 11.94 -2.79
N LYS A 253 11.16 12.85 -3.68
CA LYS A 253 12.06 13.50 -4.62
C LYS A 253 13.20 14.27 -3.92
N GLY A 254 12.88 14.97 -2.83
CA GLY A 254 13.87 15.73 -2.06
C GLY A 254 14.92 14.83 -1.43
N TRP A 255 14.49 13.70 -0.88
CA TRP A 255 15.39 12.69 -0.34
C TRP A 255 16.32 12.13 -1.43
N LEU A 256 15.78 11.74 -2.58
CA LEU A 256 16.62 11.26 -3.70
C LEU A 256 17.60 12.32 -4.18
N GLN A 257 17.14 13.55 -4.38
CA GLN A 257 17.99 14.65 -4.82
C GLN A 257 19.15 14.95 -3.86
N SER A 258 18.95 14.81 -2.55
CA SER A 258 20.01 14.96 -1.57
C SER A 258 21.15 13.94 -1.76
N HIS A 259 20.84 12.74 -2.24
CA HIS A 259 21.83 11.69 -2.56
C HIS A 259 22.48 11.87 -3.94
N LEU A 260 21.80 12.52 -4.87
CA LEU A 260 22.30 12.81 -6.22
C LEU A 260 23.20 14.06 -6.28
N SER A 261 23.20 14.91 -5.23
CA SER A 261 23.92 16.17 -5.21
C SER A 261 25.44 15.98 -5.41
N GLY A 262 26.02 16.84 -6.27
CA GLY A 262 27.47 16.91 -6.49
C GLY A 262 28.03 16.04 -7.63
N ALA A 263 27.20 15.30 -8.36
CA ALA A 263 27.60 14.51 -9.52
C ALA A 263 26.56 14.58 -10.65
N THR A 264 27.00 14.38 -11.89
CA THR A 264 26.10 14.16 -13.02
C THR A 264 25.81 12.68 -13.14
N HIS A 265 24.53 12.32 -13.15
CA HIS A 265 24.07 10.95 -13.28
C HIS A 265 23.27 10.78 -14.58
N ASN A 266 23.46 9.66 -15.29
CA ASN A 266 22.55 9.28 -16.35
C ASN A 266 21.23 8.82 -15.76
N PRO A 267 20.09 9.28 -16.27
CA PRO A 267 18.78 8.93 -15.68
C PRO A 267 18.51 7.43 -15.60
N GLU A 268 18.91 6.65 -16.62
CA GLU A 268 18.76 5.21 -16.66
C GLU A 268 19.62 4.49 -15.59
N ASP A 269 20.80 5.04 -15.27
CA ASP A 269 21.67 4.49 -14.22
C ASP A 269 21.06 4.74 -12.82
N VAL A 270 20.42 5.90 -12.62
CA VAL A 270 19.66 6.19 -11.40
C VAL A 270 18.47 5.23 -11.28
N GLN A 271 17.69 5.03 -12.36
CA GLN A 271 16.58 4.08 -12.37
C GLN A 271 17.06 2.65 -12.01
N ARG A 272 18.17 2.22 -12.61
CA ARG A 272 18.78 0.92 -12.29
C ARG A 272 19.22 0.82 -10.84
N THR A 273 19.81 1.89 -10.30
CA THR A 273 20.26 1.94 -8.91
C THR A 273 19.09 1.96 -7.92
N LEU A 274 17.99 2.66 -8.25
CA LEU A 274 16.74 2.65 -7.46
C LEU A 274 16.11 1.25 -7.42
N LEU A 275 16.13 0.52 -8.53
CA LEU A 275 15.65 -0.87 -8.56
C LEU A 275 16.50 -1.76 -7.66
N GLU A 276 17.83 -1.65 -7.72
CA GLU A 276 18.74 -2.38 -6.82
C GLU A 276 18.54 -2.00 -5.35
N PHE A 277 18.31 -0.71 -5.07
CA PHE A 277 17.98 -0.21 -3.73
C PHE A 277 16.72 -0.86 -3.16
N THR A 278 15.64 -0.93 -3.95
CA THR A 278 14.40 -1.61 -3.56
C THR A 278 14.65 -3.09 -3.30
N ALA A 279 15.32 -3.78 -4.22
CA ALA A 279 15.62 -5.20 -4.07
C ALA A 279 16.49 -5.49 -2.84
N LEU A 280 17.53 -4.69 -2.60
CA LEU A 280 18.46 -4.86 -1.50
C LEU A 280 17.80 -4.59 -0.14
N SER A 281 17.00 -3.52 -0.03
CA SER A 281 16.29 -3.21 1.21
C SER A 281 15.29 -4.31 1.60
N ILE A 282 14.60 -4.90 0.63
CA ILE A 282 13.70 -6.03 0.84
C ILE A 282 14.49 -7.29 1.23
N SER A 283 15.52 -7.65 0.46
CA SER A 283 16.25 -8.89 0.68
C SER A 283 16.98 -8.91 2.03
N ASN A 284 17.52 -7.77 2.47
CA ASN A 284 18.15 -7.66 3.79
C ASN A 284 17.17 -7.98 4.93
N GLU A 285 15.91 -7.55 4.82
CA GLU A 285 14.90 -7.84 5.83
C GLU A 285 14.39 -9.29 5.73
N VAL A 286 14.21 -9.83 4.52
CA VAL A 286 13.79 -11.24 4.32
C VAL A 286 14.83 -12.20 4.90
N LEU A 287 16.11 -11.96 4.68
CA LEU A 287 17.21 -12.82 5.13
C LEU A 287 17.34 -12.88 6.66
N ARG A 288 16.79 -11.92 7.40
CA ARG A 288 16.77 -11.96 8.87
C ARG A 288 15.98 -13.14 9.44
N PHE A 289 15.01 -13.67 8.69
CA PHE A 289 14.01 -14.60 9.22
C PHE A 289 14.22 -16.08 8.81
N ASN A 290 15.11 -16.37 7.87
CA ASN A 290 15.42 -17.74 7.42
C ASN A 290 14.15 -18.58 7.18
N ARG A 291 13.31 -18.17 6.20
CA ARG A 291 12.05 -18.83 5.85
C ARG A 291 12.19 -19.78 4.66
N ASP A 292 11.37 -20.82 4.62
CA ASP A 292 11.38 -21.82 3.55
C ASP A 292 10.75 -21.28 2.26
N MET A 293 9.84 -20.34 2.38
CA MET A 293 9.07 -19.79 1.26
C MET A 293 8.95 -18.28 1.36
N LEU A 294 9.15 -17.61 0.23
CA LEU A 294 8.89 -16.19 0.06
C LEU A 294 7.71 -16.01 -0.91
N ILE A 295 6.68 -15.32 -0.46
CA ILE A 295 5.55 -14.93 -1.29
C ILE A 295 5.67 -13.43 -1.61
N LEU A 296 5.66 -13.09 -2.88
CA LEU A 296 5.65 -11.70 -3.35
C LEU A 296 4.26 -11.31 -3.80
N CYS A 297 3.80 -10.13 -3.40
CA CYS A 297 2.54 -9.54 -3.83
C CYS A 297 2.69 -8.03 -4.06
N GLY A 298 1.59 -7.38 -4.47
CA GLY A 298 1.60 -5.98 -4.88
C GLY A 298 2.04 -5.77 -6.33
N GLY A 299 2.02 -4.52 -6.79
CA GLY A 299 2.37 -4.15 -8.17
C GLY A 299 3.81 -4.51 -8.55
N GLY A 300 4.74 -4.37 -7.60
CA GLY A 300 6.16 -4.68 -7.82
C GLY A 300 6.44 -6.17 -8.06
N ALA A 301 5.58 -7.07 -7.59
CA ALA A 301 5.69 -8.50 -7.87
C ALA A 301 5.50 -8.85 -9.36
N LYS A 302 4.95 -7.92 -10.15
CA LYS A 302 4.80 -8.07 -11.61
C LYS A 302 6.03 -7.58 -12.39
N ASN A 303 7.00 -6.95 -11.72
CA ASN A 303 8.23 -6.50 -12.35
C ASN A 303 9.23 -7.66 -12.41
N ASN A 304 9.36 -8.27 -13.59
CA ASN A 304 10.22 -9.46 -13.78
C ASN A 304 11.72 -9.18 -13.64
N PHE A 305 12.12 -7.93 -13.48
CA PHE A 305 13.52 -7.56 -13.31
C PHE A 305 13.87 -7.21 -11.86
N LEU A 306 12.88 -6.83 -11.05
CA LEU A 306 13.04 -6.63 -9.62
C LEU A 306 13.21 -7.96 -8.90
#